data_e6a89578b95f0ae89edc68531a07142b
#
_entry.id   e6a89578b95f0ae89edc68531a07142b
#
_cell.length_a   1.000
_cell.length_b   1.000
_cell.length_c   1.000
_cell.angle_alpha   90.00
_cell.angle_beta   90.00
_cell.angle_gamma   90.00
#
_symmetry.space_group_name_H-M   'P 1'
#
loop_
_entity.id
_entity.type
_entity.pdbx_description
1 polymer ?
#
loop_
_entity_poly.entity_id
_entity_poly.type
_entity_poly.pdbx_seq_one_letter_code
_entity_poly.pdbx_strand_id
1 'polypeptide(L)'
;MRLCLEGRTVELACEEFSSESMVALRANLQLQRLAISEKNASRFFALDEEFHRIIFATCGKERIWEAIRKIGSHFNRVRVLSLRATDWEKVFSQHDRIASSIFEKKIGEARDAMNEHLTKGNYDLGRLRQEYQPYLKPEKGL
;
A
#
# COMPACT_ATOMS: atom_id res chain seq x y z
N MET A 1 5.46 12.13 -3.51
CA MET A 1 5.85 11.29 -4.65
C MET A 1 4.93 10.09 -4.82
N ARG A 2 4.76 9.22 -3.82
CA ARG A 2 3.85 8.06 -3.91
C ARG A 2 2.43 8.46 -4.29
N LEU A 3 1.91 9.54 -3.70
CA LEU A 3 0.54 10.01 -3.95
C LEU A 3 0.28 10.26 -5.44
N CYS A 4 1.20 10.94 -6.13
CA CYS A 4 1.08 11.21 -7.55
C CYS A 4 1.22 9.95 -8.41
N LEU A 5 2.23 9.13 -8.12
CA LEU A 5 2.54 7.94 -8.92
C LEU A 5 1.51 6.82 -8.73
N GLU A 6 1.14 6.52 -7.50
CA GLU A 6 0.17 5.47 -7.23
C GLU A 6 -1.25 5.88 -7.60
N GLY A 7 -1.62 7.16 -7.40
CA GLY A 7 -2.91 7.68 -7.83
C GLY A 7 -3.09 7.58 -9.35
N ARG A 8 -2.08 7.95 -10.13
CA ARG A 8 -2.13 7.82 -11.58
C ARG A 8 -2.11 6.37 -12.04
N THR A 9 -1.32 5.53 -11.38
CA THR A 9 -1.22 4.11 -11.73
C THR A 9 -2.53 3.39 -11.51
N VAL A 10 -3.26 3.68 -10.43
CA VAL A 10 -4.56 3.06 -10.17
C VAL A 10 -5.61 3.48 -11.21
N GLU A 11 -5.54 4.71 -11.72
CA GLU A 11 -6.39 5.13 -12.84
C GLU A 11 -6.12 4.30 -14.10
N LEU A 12 -4.84 4.13 -14.44
CA LEU A 12 -4.43 3.31 -15.57
C LEU A 12 -4.82 1.84 -15.38
N ALA A 13 -4.73 1.33 -14.17
CA ALA A 13 -5.13 -0.03 -13.85
C ALA A 13 -6.61 -0.28 -14.15
N CYS A 14 -7.48 0.69 -13.92
CA CYS A 14 -8.90 0.59 -14.28
C CYS A 14 -9.12 0.36 -15.78
N GLU A 15 -8.25 0.91 -16.60
CA GLU A 15 -8.33 0.79 -18.07
C GLU A 15 -7.70 -0.50 -18.59
N GLU A 16 -6.60 -0.95 -17.97
CA GLU A 16 -5.76 -2.05 -18.47
C GLU A 16 -5.93 -3.37 -17.70
N PHE A 17 -6.89 -3.45 -16.80
CA PHE A 17 -7.04 -4.57 -15.89
C PHE A 17 -7.46 -5.86 -16.64
N SER A 18 -6.62 -6.91 -16.50
CA SER A 18 -6.86 -8.23 -17.08
C SER A 18 -7.46 -9.21 -16.06
N SER A 19 -7.99 -10.33 -16.57
CA SER A 19 -8.45 -11.43 -15.72
C SER A 19 -7.34 -11.98 -14.82
N GLU A 20 -6.11 -12.06 -15.32
CA GLU A 20 -4.93 -12.52 -14.57
C GLU A 20 -4.61 -11.56 -13.41
N SER A 21 -4.64 -10.26 -13.67
CA SER A 21 -4.43 -9.24 -12.64
C SER A 21 -5.51 -9.28 -11.57
N MET A 22 -6.76 -9.52 -11.97
CA MET A 22 -7.89 -9.68 -11.06
C MET A 22 -7.69 -10.87 -10.13
N VAL A 23 -7.28 -12.01 -10.66
CA VAL A 23 -7.00 -13.24 -9.87
C VAL A 23 -5.87 -12.98 -8.89
N ALA A 24 -4.78 -12.35 -9.35
CA ALA A 24 -3.62 -12.04 -8.50
C ALA A 24 -4.00 -11.09 -7.35
N LEU A 25 -4.78 -10.05 -7.63
CA LEU A 25 -5.18 -9.07 -6.63
C LEU A 25 -6.15 -9.67 -5.60
N ARG A 26 -7.10 -10.48 -6.04
CA ARG A 26 -8.02 -11.20 -5.15
C ARG A 26 -7.31 -12.20 -4.27
N ALA A 27 -6.37 -12.96 -4.82
CA ALA A 27 -5.54 -13.90 -4.05
C ALA A 27 -4.74 -13.17 -2.97
N ASN A 28 -4.16 -12.02 -3.32
CA ASN A 28 -3.44 -11.17 -2.36
C ASN A 28 -4.34 -10.73 -1.20
N LEU A 29 -5.56 -10.27 -1.49
CA LEU A 29 -6.52 -9.85 -0.46
C LEU A 29 -6.90 -11.01 0.47
N GLN A 30 -7.10 -12.21 -0.05
CA GLN A 30 -7.36 -13.39 0.77
C GLN A 30 -6.20 -13.72 1.70
N LEU A 31 -4.97 -13.62 1.20
CA LEU A 31 -3.77 -13.83 2.01
C LEU A 31 -3.59 -12.74 3.07
N GLN A 32 -3.95 -11.49 2.77
CA GLN A 32 -3.96 -10.42 3.77
C GLN A 32 -4.92 -10.75 4.92
N ARG A 33 -6.11 -11.20 4.60
CA ARG A 33 -7.09 -11.61 5.61
C ARG A 33 -6.58 -12.75 6.49
N LEU A 34 -5.92 -13.72 5.89
CA LEU A 34 -5.28 -14.81 6.63
C LEU A 34 -4.17 -14.29 7.57
N ALA A 35 -3.30 -13.41 7.06
CA ALA A 35 -2.24 -12.80 7.88
C ALA A 35 -2.81 -12.01 9.06
N ILE A 36 -3.94 -11.32 8.89
CA ILE A 36 -4.64 -10.63 9.98
C ILE A 36 -5.13 -11.64 11.03
N SER A 37 -5.76 -12.73 10.60
CA SER A 37 -6.27 -13.76 11.53
C SER A 37 -5.16 -14.46 12.30
N GLU A 38 -3.99 -14.63 11.70
CA GLU A 38 -2.79 -15.20 12.31
C GLU A 38 -1.97 -14.18 13.12
N LYS A 39 -2.35 -12.92 13.10
CA LYS A 39 -1.60 -11.79 13.72
C LYS A 39 -0.14 -11.73 13.26
N ASN A 40 0.11 -12.07 12.00
CA ASN A 40 1.44 -12.10 11.41
C ASN A 40 1.75 -10.77 10.71
N ALA A 41 2.39 -9.85 11.44
CA ALA A 41 2.72 -8.50 10.96
C ALA A 41 3.67 -8.51 9.77
N SER A 42 4.71 -9.34 9.81
CA SER A 42 5.69 -9.43 8.73
C SER A 42 5.05 -9.89 7.41
N ARG A 43 4.16 -10.87 7.51
CA ARG A 43 3.44 -11.39 6.36
C ARG A 43 2.45 -10.36 5.81
N PHE A 44 1.71 -9.69 6.69
CA PHE A 44 0.79 -8.62 6.29
C PHE A 44 1.53 -7.48 5.57
N PHE A 45 2.68 -7.07 6.08
CA PHE A 45 3.54 -6.06 5.45
C PHE A 45 3.99 -6.48 4.06
N ALA A 46 4.48 -7.72 3.90
CA ALA A 46 4.91 -8.24 2.60
C ALA A 46 3.75 -8.27 1.58
N LEU A 47 2.55 -8.63 2.04
CA LEU A 47 1.35 -8.65 1.20
C LEU A 47 0.86 -7.24 0.84
N ASP A 48 1.00 -6.27 1.73
CA ASP A 48 0.74 -4.86 1.43
C ASP A 48 1.66 -4.35 0.30
N GLU A 49 2.95 -4.64 0.39
CA GLU A 49 3.91 -4.32 -0.66
C GLU A 49 3.55 -4.99 -1.99
N GLU A 50 3.20 -6.26 -1.96
CA GLU A 50 2.81 -7.03 -3.14
C GLU A 50 1.50 -6.52 -3.75
N PHE A 51 0.54 -6.08 -2.94
CA PHE A 51 -0.70 -5.47 -3.40
C PHE A 51 -0.42 -4.28 -4.32
N HIS A 52 0.43 -3.36 -3.88
CA HIS A 52 0.81 -2.19 -4.68
C HIS A 52 1.60 -2.60 -5.92
N ARG A 53 2.52 -3.55 -5.79
CA ARG A 53 3.30 -4.06 -6.93
C ARG A 53 2.39 -4.61 -8.04
N ILE A 54 1.38 -5.38 -7.69
CA ILE A 54 0.43 -5.95 -8.66
C ILE A 54 -0.27 -4.86 -9.47
N ILE A 55 -0.66 -3.77 -8.82
CA ILE A 55 -1.31 -2.64 -9.51
C ILE A 55 -0.35 -2.01 -10.53
N PHE A 56 0.91 -1.80 -10.17
CA PHE A 56 1.93 -1.31 -11.10
C PHE A 56 2.20 -2.30 -12.25
N ALA A 57 2.29 -3.59 -11.94
CA ALA A 57 2.52 -4.64 -12.93
C ALA A 57 1.39 -4.72 -13.96
N THR A 58 0.15 -4.52 -13.54
CA THR A 58 -1.02 -4.47 -14.42
C THR A 58 -0.86 -3.44 -15.54
N CYS A 59 -0.19 -2.34 -15.27
CA CYS A 59 0.04 -1.24 -16.21
C CYS A 59 1.40 -1.34 -16.91
N GLY A 60 2.18 -2.40 -16.69
CA GLY A 60 3.55 -2.51 -17.20
C GLY A 60 4.51 -1.52 -16.55
N LYS A 61 4.24 -1.09 -15.31
CA LYS A 61 5.00 -0.06 -14.59
C LYS A 61 5.79 -0.60 -13.40
N GLU A 62 6.17 -1.87 -13.40
CA GLU A 62 6.92 -2.49 -12.31
C GLU A 62 8.22 -1.76 -11.97
N ARG A 63 8.92 -1.22 -12.96
CA ARG A 63 10.16 -0.46 -12.75
C ARG A 63 9.92 0.81 -11.93
N ILE A 64 8.76 1.44 -12.06
CA ILE A 64 8.38 2.60 -11.24
C ILE A 64 8.20 2.15 -9.80
N TRP A 65 7.55 1.03 -9.57
CA TRP A 65 7.40 0.47 -8.23
C TRP A 65 8.75 0.15 -7.59
N GLU A 66 9.66 -0.47 -8.31
CA GLU A 66 11.03 -0.74 -7.85
C GLU A 66 11.76 0.55 -7.45
N ALA A 67 11.62 1.61 -8.25
CA ALA A 67 12.20 2.92 -7.93
C ALA A 67 11.58 3.51 -6.65
N ILE A 68 10.27 3.43 -6.48
CA ILE A 68 9.57 3.87 -5.26
C ILE A 68 10.10 3.11 -4.05
N ARG A 69 10.27 1.80 -4.14
CA ARG A 69 10.80 0.97 -3.06
C ARG A 69 12.22 1.37 -2.67
N LYS A 70 13.08 1.61 -3.63
CA LYS A 70 14.47 2.03 -3.38
C LYS A 70 14.53 3.37 -2.66
N ILE A 71 13.75 4.34 -3.10
CA ILE A 71 13.68 5.67 -2.47
C ILE A 71 13.07 5.56 -1.07
N GLY A 72 12.06 4.70 -0.90
CA GLY A 72 11.34 4.49 0.34
C GLY A 72 12.02 3.56 1.34
N SER A 73 13.21 3.03 1.06
CA SER A 73 13.89 2.06 1.94
C SER A 73 14.15 2.59 3.34
N HIS A 74 14.38 3.88 3.50
CA HIS A 74 14.53 4.54 4.80
C HIS A 74 13.24 4.55 5.61
N PHE A 75 12.09 4.48 4.97
CA PHE A 75 10.78 4.48 5.62
C PHE A 75 10.27 3.09 5.99
N ASN A 76 10.95 2.02 5.55
CA ASN A 76 10.51 0.64 5.80
C ASN A 76 10.42 0.31 7.29
N ARG A 77 11.36 0.77 8.10
CA ARG A 77 11.30 0.59 9.57
C ARG A 77 10.10 1.27 10.19
N VAL A 78 9.84 2.50 9.78
CA VAL A 78 8.70 3.29 10.26
C VAL A 78 7.40 2.65 9.81
N ARG A 79 7.36 2.12 8.59
CA ARG A 79 6.20 1.43 8.04
C ARG A 79 5.90 0.11 8.74
N VAL A 80 6.92 -0.68 9.10
CA VAL A 80 6.76 -1.91 9.89
C VAL A 80 6.21 -1.58 11.28
N LEU A 81 6.73 -0.55 11.93
CA LEU A 81 6.22 -0.07 13.22
C LEU A 81 4.80 0.46 13.07
N SER A 82 4.51 1.17 11.98
CA SER A 82 3.18 1.65 11.64
C SER A 82 2.17 0.52 11.53
N LEU A 83 2.51 -0.56 10.84
CA LEU A 83 1.64 -1.72 10.70
C LEU A 83 1.37 -2.44 12.02
N ARG A 84 2.31 -2.40 12.97
CA ARG A 84 2.12 -2.97 14.31
C ARG A 84 1.18 -2.13 15.17
N ALA A 85 1.16 -0.82 14.96
CA ALA A 85 0.33 0.13 15.71
C ALA A 85 -1.01 0.43 15.01
N THR A 86 -1.17 0.07 13.75
CA THR A 86 -2.33 0.39 12.92
C THR A 86 -3.37 -0.73 12.99
N ASP A 87 -4.63 -0.36 12.84
CA ASP A 87 -5.73 -1.28 12.63
C ASP A 87 -5.63 -1.92 11.24
N TRP A 88 -5.19 -3.17 11.19
CA TRP A 88 -5.01 -3.92 9.95
C TRP A 88 -6.33 -4.17 9.22
N GLU A 89 -7.43 -4.31 9.94
CA GLU A 89 -8.76 -4.43 9.35
C GLU A 89 -9.11 -3.18 8.53
N LYS A 90 -8.73 -2.03 9.02
CA LYS A 90 -8.92 -0.75 8.32
C LYS A 90 -8.08 -0.67 7.04
N VAL A 91 -6.81 -1.08 7.12
CA VAL A 91 -5.92 -1.13 5.95
C VAL A 91 -6.47 -2.12 4.92
N PHE A 92 -6.89 -3.30 5.35
CA PHE A 92 -7.53 -4.28 4.49
C PHE A 92 -8.78 -3.71 3.81
N SER A 93 -9.64 -3.04 4.56
CA SER A 93 -10.85 -2.40 4.02
C SER A 93 -10.52 -1.35 2.94
N GLN A 94 -9.45 -0.59 3.13
CA GLN A 94 -8.97 0.36 2.13
C GLN A 94 -8.47 -0.35 0.86
N HIS A 95 -7.70 -1.42 1.01
CA HIS A 95 -7.22 -2.23 -0.12
C HIS A 95 -8.39 -2.86 -0.87
N ASP A 96 -9.36 -3.41 -0.17
CA ASP A 96 -10.56 -4.00 -0.77
C ASP A 96 -11.36 -2.98 -1.58
N ARG A 97 -11.51 -1.77 -1.06
CA ARG A 97 -12.17 -0.66 -1.78
C ARG A 97 -11.41 -0.26 -3.05
N ILE A 98 -10.08 -0.18 -2.98
CA ILE A 98 -9.24 0.11 -4.15
C ILE A 98 -9.44 -0.98 -5.21
N ALA A 99 -9.32 -2.25 -4.82
CA ALA A 99 -9.49 -3.37 -5.73
C ALA A 99 -10.88 -3.41 -6.36
N SER A 100 -11.93 -3.24 -5.57
CA SER A 100 -13.31 -3.22 -6.07
C SER A 100 -13.54 -2.08 -7.07
N SER A 101 -12.99 -0.91 -6.81
CA SER A 101 -13.09 0.23 -7.72
C SER A 101 -12.39 -0.03 -9.05
N ILE A 102 -11.23 -0.72 -9.02
CA ILE A 102 -10.51 -1.15 -10.22
C ILE A 102 -11.36 -2.16 -11.01
N PHE A 103 -11.91 -3.18 -10.35
CA PHE A 103 -12.72 -4.24 -10.98
C PHE A 103 -13.96 -3.67 -11.65
N GLU A 104 -14.58 -2.66 -11.05
CA GLU A 104 -15.75 -1.99 -11.57
C GLU A 104 -15.43 -0.85 -12.56
N LYS A 105 -14.13 -0.62 -12.83
CA LYS A 105 -13.62 0.44 -13.71
C LYS A 105 -14.10 1.84 -13.30
N LYS A 106 -14.23 2.07 -12.01
CA LYS A 106 -14.61 3.37 -11.44
C LYS A 106 -13.35 4.20 -11.17
N ILE A 107 -12.84 4.86 -12.21
CA ILE A 107 -11.55 5.56 -12.20
C ILE A 107 -11.47 6.60 -11.07
N GLY A 108 -12.45 7.47 -10.93
CA GLY A 108 -12.49 8.50 -9.89
C GLY A 108 -12.50 7.92 -8.48
N GLU A 109 -13.30 6.89 -8.24
CA GLU A 109 -13.36 6.22 -6.94
C GLU A 109 -12.06 5.48 -6.60
N ALA A 110 -11.45 4.83 -7.60
CA ALA A 110 -10.17 4.15 -7.43
C ALA A 110 -9.06 5.12 -7.03
N ARG A 111 -8.98 6.26 -7.71
CA ARG A 111 -8.03 7.33 -7.38
C ARG A 111 -8.27 7.88 -5.98
N ASP A 112 -9.51 8.20 -5.64
CA ASP A 112 -9.86 8.75 -4.33
C ASP A 112 -9.58 7.76 -3.21
N ALA A 113 -9.87 6.48 -3.41
CA ALA A 113 -9.56 5.43 -2.46
C ALA A 113 -8.05 5.26 -2.24
N MET A 114 -7.25 5.30 -3.30
CA MET A 114 -5.79 5.25 -3.19
C MET A 114 -5.24 6.49 -2.48
N ASN A 115 -5.72 7.67 -2.82
CA ASN A 115 -5.30 8.92 -2.18
C ASN A 115 -5.62 8.92 -0.68
N GLU A 116 -6.80 8.48 -0.31
CA GLU A 116 -7.19 8.34 1.09
C GLU A 116 -6.28 7.35 1.84
N HIS A 117 -6.02 6.21 1.24
CA HIS A 117 -5.14 5.18 1.81
C HIS A 117 -3.73 5.72 2.07
N LEU A 118 -3.13 6.39 1.11
CA LEU A 118 -1.78 6.96 1.25
C LEU A 118 -1.73 8.15 2.20
N THR A 119 -2.75 8.99 2.22
CA THR A 119 -2.83 10.15 3.10
C THR A 119 -2.98 9.73 4.56
N LYS A 120 -3.82 8.74 4.85
CA LYS A 120 -3.96 8.18 6.21
C LYS A 120 -2.66 7.53 6.69
N GLY A 121 -1.95 6.82 5.80
CA GLY A 121 -0.62 6.28 6.10
C GLY A 121 0.38 7.35 6.50
N ASN A 122 0.37 8.49 5.83
CA ASN A 122 1.23 9.63 6.19
C ASN A 122 0.88 10.24 7.54
N TYR A 123 -0.40 10.34 7.87
CA TYR A 123 -0.88 10.82 9.17
C TYR A 123 -0.43 9.89 10.30
N ASP A 124 -0.55 8.57 10.10
CA ASP A 124 -0.11 7.58 11.06
C ASP A 124 1.41 7.62 11.26
N LEU A 125 2.20 7.95 10.22
CA LEU A 125 3.63 8.18 10.32
C LEU A 125 3.98 9.35 11.24
N GLY A 126 3.23 10.45 11.19
CA GLY A 126 3.41 11.60 12.08
C GLY A 126 3.15 11.23 13.54
N ARG A 127 2.08 10.48 13.78
CA ARG A 127 1.72 9.97 15.10
C ARG A 127 2.78 9.01 15.65
N LEU A 128 3.27 8.11 14.81
CA LEU A 128 4.31 7.15 15.17
C LEU A 128 5.64 7.82 15.52
N ARG A 129 6.02 8.88 14.82
CA ARG A 129 7.20 9.65 15.18
C ARG A 129 7.12 10.22 16.59
N GLN A 130 5.94 10.61 17.05
CA GLN A 130 5.74 11.06 18.43
C GLN A 130 5.82 9.92 19.44
N GLU A 131 5.21 8.78 19.14
CA GLU A 131 5.17 7.61 20.06
C GLU A 131 6.51 6.87 20.13
N TYR A 132 7.25 6.80 19.01
CA TYR A 132 8.49 6.03 18.89
C TYR A 132 9.74 6.90 18.72
N GLN A 133 9.64 8.19 18.98
CA GLN A 133 10.77 9.12 18.87
C GLN A 133 12.05 8.65 19.59
N PRO A 134 11.98 7.97 20.76
CA PRO A 134 13.17 7.41 21.41
C PRO A 134 13.89 6.32 20.62
N TYR A 135 13.19 5.66 19.69
CA TYR A 135 13.72 4.55 18.88
C TYR A 135 14.13 4.98 17.47
N LEU A 136 13.76 6.17 17.07
CA LEU A 136 14.17 6.75 15.79
C LEU A 136 15.46 7.52 16.02
N LYS A 137 16.59 6.97 15.57
CA LYS A 137 17.85 7.73 15.59
C LYS A 137 17.66 8.96 14.70
N PRO A 138 18.01 10.15 15.18
CA PRO A 138 18.05 11.31 14.29
C PRO A 138 18.98 10.98 13.13
N GLU A 139 18.54 11.22 11.91
CA GLU A 139 19.43 11.20 10.77
C GLU A 139 20.56 12.15 11.10
N LYS A 140 21.79 11.64 11.20
CA LYS A 140 22.97 12.49 11.26
C LYS A 140 22.97 13.28 9.96
N GLY A 141 22.80 14.59 10.08
CA GLY A 141 22.44 15.48 9.01
C GLY A 141 23.27 15.33 7.75
N LEU A 142 22.58 15.46 6.68
CA LEU A 142 23.18 15.87 5.44
C LEU A 142 23.82 17.22 5.64
#